data_4eab2e8faff21a867a1d4f091ccbd76a
#
_entry.id   4eab2e8faff21a867a1d4f091ccbd76a
#
_cell.length_a   1.000
_cell.length_b   1.000
_cell.length_c   1.000
_cell.angle_alpha   90.00
_cell.angle_beta   90.00
_cell.angle_gamma   90.00
#
_symmetry.space_group_name_H-M   'P 1'
#
loop_
_entity.id
_entity.type
_entity.pdbx_description
1 polymer ?
#
loop_
_entity_poly.entity_id
_entity_poly.type
_entity_poly.pdbx_seq_one_letter_code
_entity_poly.pdbx_strand_id
1 'polypeptide(L)'
;MVEPVPAAKPVCALCGGEGFTFQQREDKGVAAACSCTVHCPSCHGQGRLYARDERGYEVLRGCGCGADPRRLSLLTGLRLPTKFLARTLGGYRAYSPAQQRSLLRASRFVDEFVPGASGQRALLFCGPPGTGKTHLLSGMLRELAARKGVRGRYEEFFLLLSDIRDGFSRGLSSREWLEPLRQVDVLAIDEILSVRYNAGRPTLLATNYPRPGTVGWEFKADGQSAENLEQRVGPRIYSRLHEMCDLMDVLGDDQREVQHDARQARDSAADASARGTRPARS
;
A
#
# COMPACT_ATOMS: atom_id res chain seq x y z
N MET A 1 -26.72 6.56 -26.26
CA MET A 1 -26.83 7.81 -25.47
C MET A 1 -25.51 8.01 -24.76
N VAL A 2 -24.81 9.12 -25.05
CA VAL A 2 -23.51 9.44 -24.46
C VAL A 2 -23.73 9.75 -22.99
N GLU A 3 -23.10 9.00 -22.10
CA GLU A 3 -23.11 9.33 -20.67
C GLU A 3 -22.51 10.73 -20.47
N PRO A 4 -23.13 11.61 -19.69
CA PRO A 4 -22.57 12.91 -19.41
C PRO A 4 -21.23 12.76 -18.69
N VAL A 5 -20.17 13.29 -19.29
CA VAL A 5 -18.85 13.41 -18.67
C VAL A 5 -19.05 14.17 -17.35
N PRO A 6 -18.72 13.57 -16.20
CA PRO A 6 -18.84 14.29 -14.94
C PRO A 6 -17.93 15.52 -14.98
N ALA A 7 -18.51 16.71 -14.74
CA ALA A 7 -17.74 17.94 -14.63
C ALA A 7 -16.55 17.73 -13.68
N ALA A 8 -15.36 18.15 -14.10
CA ALA A 8 -14.15 18.05 -13.32
C ALA A 8 -14.40 18.73 -11.96
N LYS A 9 -14.42 17.92 -10.90
CA LYS A 9 -14.60 18.44 -9.54
C LYS A 9 -13.39 19.29 -9.18
N PRO A 10 -13.57 20.45 -8.55
CA PRO A 10 -12.43 21.19 -8.03
C PRO A 10 -11.66 20.29 -7.08
N VAL A 11 -10.33 20.24 -7.23
CA VAL A 11 -9.46 19.41 -6.42
C VAL A 11 -9.54 19.90 -4.97
N CYS A 12 -10.18 19.12 -4.11
CA CYS A 12 -10.27 19.45 -2.69
C CYS A 12 -8.89 19.35 -2.03
N ALA A 13 -8.45 20.41 -1.37
CA ALA A 13 -7.15 20.44 -0.69
C ALA A 13 -6.99 19.37 0.41
N LEU A 14 -8.10 18.92 1.02
CA LEU A 14 -8.09 17.91 2.09
C LEU A 14 -7.94 16.48 1.55
N CYS A 15 -8.65 16.14 0.48
CA CYS A 15 -8.68 14.75 -0.03
C CYS A 15 -8.10 14.59 -1.44
N GLY A 16 -7.56 15.64 -2.06
CA GLY A 16 -7.01 15.55 -3.41
C GLY A 16 -8.02 15.10 -4.48
N GLY A 17 -9.33 15.22 -4.21
CA GLY A 17 -10.39 14.75 -5.12
C GLY A 17 -10.84 13.31 -4.88
N GLU A 18 -10.24 12.56 -3.94
CA GLU A 18 -10.61 11.17 -3.63
C GLU A 18 -11.99 11.03 -2.96
N GLY A 19 -12.48 12.11 -2.32
CA GLY A 19 -13.77 12.15 -1.62
C GLY A 19 -13.76 11.52 -0.23
N PHE A 20 -12.62 11.06 0.25
CA PHE A 20 -12.41 10.55 1.59
C PHE A 20 -11.06 11.00 2.15
N THR A 21 -10.92 10.92 3.46
CA THR A 21 -9.67 11.14 4.20
C THR A 21 -9.48 9.98 5.16
N PHE A 22 -8.24 9.77 5.60
CA PHE A 22 -7.98 8.85 6.69
C PHE A 22 -7.84 9.63 8.00
N GLN A 23 -8.51 9.15 9.03
CA GLN A 23 -8.35 9.58 10.41
C GLN A 23 -7.52 8.53 11.15
N GLN A 24 -6.63 8.97 12.03
CA GLN A 24 -5.89 8.07 12.88
C GLN A 24 -6.78 7.57 14.01
N ARG A 25 -6.83 6.25 14.16
CA ARG A 25 -7.43 5.61 15.32
C ARG A 25 -6.41 4.60 15.86
N GLU A 26 -5.87 4.89 17.04
CA GLU A 26 -4.72 4.17 17.58
C GLU A 26 -3.53 4.22 16.59
N ASP A 27 -3.05 3.08 16.13
CA ASP A 27 -1.96 2.94 15.16
C ASP A 27 -2.42 2.73 13.70
N LYS A 28 -3.72 2.67 13.46
CA LYS A 28 -4.33 2.36 12.14
C LYS A 28 -5.14 3.54 11.60
N GLY A 29 -5.31 3.55 10.30
CA GLY A 29 -6.13 4.50 9.59
C GLY A 29 -7.58 4.02 9.43
N VAL A 30 -8.51 4.90 9.73
CA VAL A 30 -9.95 4.73 9.46
C VAL A 30 -10.35 5.69 8.36
N ALA A 31 -10.92 5.19 7.28
CA ALA A 31 -11.40 6.03 6.19
C ALA A 31 -12.72 6.69 6.55
N ALA A 32 -12.80 8.00 6.34
CA ALA A 32 -14.00 8.81 6.56
C ALA A 32 -14.31 9.63 5.32
N ALA A 33 -15.60 9.90 5.08
CA ALA A 33 -16.02 10.80 4.00
C ALA A 33 -15.41 12.19 4.20
N CYS A 34 -14.85 12.77 3.14
CA CYS A 34 -14.33 14.12 3.19
C CYS A 34 -15.46 15.15 3.29
N SER A 35 -15.26 16.24 4.02
CA SER A 35 -16.23 17.32 4.13
C SER A 35 -16.68 17.90 2.78
N CYS A 36 -15.82 17.85 1.74
CA CYS A 36 -16.19 18.28 0.39
C CYS A 36 -17.30 17.43 -0.26
N THR A 37 -17.58 16.23 0.26
CA THR A 37 -18.63 15.34 -0.29
C THR A 37 -20.02 15.60 0.29
N VAL A 38 -20.13 16.34 1.40
CA VAL A 38 -21.41 16.68 2.04
C VAL A 38 -22.33 17.44 1.07
N HIS A 39 -21.74 18.30 0.25
CA HIS A 39 -22.47 19.09 -0.75
C HIS A 39 -22.39 18.47 -2.17
N CYS A 40 -22.23 17.16 -2.27
CA CYS A 40 -22.25 16.50 -3.59
C CYS A 40 -23.61 16.71 -4.27
N PRO A 41 -23.66 17.32 -5.47
CA PRO A 41 -24.94 17.62 -6.13
C PRO A 41 -25.71 16.36 -6.56
N SER A 42 -25.00 15.23 -6.70
CA SER A 42 -25.61 13.98 -7.13
C SER A 42 -26.20 13.16 -5.99
N CYS A 43 -25.51 13.05 -4.85
CA CYS A 43 -25.95 12.17 -3.75
C CYS A 43 -26.25 12.93 -2.45
N HIS A 44 -26.09 14.25 -2.43
CA HIS A 44 -26.33 15.10 -1.25
C HIS A 44 -25.66 14.58 0.03
N GLY A 45 -24.42 14.08 -0.10
CA GLY A 45 -23.63 13.54 1.00
C GLY A 45 -23.86 12.06 1.34
N GLN A 46 -24.84 11.39 0.72
CA GLN A 46 -25.15 9.98 1.02
C GLN A 46 -24.12 8.99 0.48
N GLY A 47 -23.31 9.41 -0.50
CA GLY A 47 -22.30 8.58 -1.13
C GLY A 47 -22.85 7.50 -2.06
N ARG A 48 -24.17 7.41 -2.22
CA ARG A 48 -24.88 6.41 -3.05
C ARG A 48 -25.98 7.04 -3.89
N LEU A 49 -26.30 6.37 -4.99
CA LEU A 49 -27.35 6.76 -5.94
C LEU A 49 -28.16 5.54 -6.35
N TYR A 50 -29.44 5.72 -6.57
CA TYR A 50 -30.25 4.74 -7.29
C TYR A 50 -29.97 4.87 -8.78
N ALA A 51 -29.69 3.74 -9.43
CA ALA A 51 -29.45 3.64 -10.84
C ALA A 51 -30.16 2.38 -11.38
N ARG A 52 -30.45 2.33 -12.67
CA ARG A 52 -30.97 1.11 -13.28
C ARG A 52 -29.83 0.28 -13.87
N ASP A 53 -29.85 -1.02 -13.62
CA ASP A 53 -28.93 -1.97 -14.26
C ASP A 53 -29.33 -2.25 -15.72
N GLU A 54 -28.55 -3.07 -16.41
CA GLU A 54 -28.81 -3.47 -17.81
C GLU A 54 -30.13 -4.24 -18.00
N ARG A 55 -30.68 -4.78 -16.92
CA ARG A 55 -31.95 -5.49 -16.89
C ARG A 55 -33.12 -4.60 -16.48
N GLY A 56 -32.87 -3.30 -16.23
CA GLY A 56 -33.88 -2.32 -15.85
C GLY A 56 -34.25 -2.30 -14.36
N TYR A 57 -33.61 -3.11 -13.52
CA TYR A 57 -33.83 -3.11 -12.07
C TYR A 57 -33.16 -1.92 -11.41
N GLU A 58 -33.84 -1.34 -10.41
CA GLU A 58 -33.23 -0.32 -9.56
C GLU A 58 -32.18 -0.94 -8.64
N VAL A 59 -30.96 -0.45 -8.76
CA VAL A 59 -29.81 -0.88 -7.97
C VAL A 59 -29.15 0.31 -7.29
N LEU A 60 -28.65 0.10 -6.08
CA LEU A 60 -27.94 1.13 -5.34
C LEU A 60 -26.45 1.08 -5.73
N ARG A 61 -25.95 2.14 -6.36
CA ARG A 61 -24.56 2.30 -6.78
C ARG A 61 -23.83 3.35 -5.95
N GLY A 62 -22.51 3.19 -5.79
CA GLY A 62 -21.66 4.21 -5.19
C GLY A 62 -21.65 5.49 -6.02
N CYS A 63 -21.74 6.63 -5.37
CA CYS A 63 -21.59 7.91 -6.03
C CYS A 63 -20.12 8.18 -6.38
N GLY A 64 -19.87 8.76 -7.55
CA GLY A 64 -18.52 9.18 -7.96
C GLY A 64 -17.85 10.21 -7.05
N CYS A 65 -18.56 10.75 -6.02
CA CYS A 65 -17.95 11.65 -5.03
C CYS A 65 -16.94 10.96 -4.10
N GLY A 66 -16.95 9.64 -4.05
CA GLY A 66 -15.99 8.85 -3.24
C GLY A 66 -16.43 8.60 -1.80
N ALA A 67 -17.55 9.13 -1.34
CA ALA A 67 -18.08 8.95 0.02
C ALA A 67 -18.94 7.66 0.17
N ASP A 68 -18.88 6.72 -0.76
CA ASP A 68 -19.64 5.47 -0.64
C ASP A 68 -19.23 4.71 0.63
N PRO A 69 -20.18 4.43 1.55
CA PRO A 69 -19.91 3.72 2.80
C PRO A 69 -19.25 2.35 2.60
N ARG A 70 -19.57 1.63 1.51
CA ARG A 70 -18.90 0.36 1.18
C ARG A 70 -17.43 0.58 0.87
N ARG A 71 -17.11 1.60 0.06
CA ARG A 71 -15.72 1.96 -0.27
C ARG A 71 -14.96 2.37 0.99
N LEU A 72 -15.56 3.18 1.86
CA LEU A 72 -14.93 3.58 3.14
C LEU A 72 -14.67 2.39 4.05
N SER A 73 -15.60 1.44 4.13
CA SER A 73 -15.43 0.20 4.89
C SER A 73 -14.28 -0.65 4.34
N LEU A 74 -14.15 -0.79 3.01
CA LEU A 74 -13.04 -1.52 2.38
C LEU A 74 -11.70 -0.85 2.69
N LEU A 75 -11.61 0.47 2.58
CA LEU A 75 -10.40 1.24 2.89
C LEU A 75 -9.99 1.14 4.36
N THR A 76 -10.96 1.19 5.28
CA THR A 76 -10.72 0.96 6.71
C THR A 76 -10.24 -0.47 6.97
N GLY A 77 -10.83 -1.45 6.29
CA GLY A 77 -10.49 -2.87 6.38
C GLY A 77 -9.06 -3.20 5.95
N LEU A 78 -8.38 -2.30 5.22
CA LEU A 78 -6.98 -2.46 4.85
C LEU A 78 -6.04 -2.51 6.07
N ARG A 79 -6.42 -1.90 7.19
CA ARG A 79 -5.62 -1.81 8.43
C ARG A 79 -4.23 -1.22 8.20
N LEU A 80 -4.13 -0.24 7.30
CA LEU A 80 -2.87 0.44 7.03
C LEU A 80 -2.38 1.20 8.27
N PRO A 81 -1.09 1.07 8.64
CA PRO A 81 -0.48 1.91 9.66
C PRO A 81 -0.56 3.39 9.28
N THR A 82 -0.70 4.27 10.28
CA THR A 82 -0.87 5.72 10.08
C THR A 82 0.23 6.34 9.21
N LYS A 83 1.46 5.89 9.35
CA LYS A 83 2.63 6.34 8.56
C LYS A 83 2.51 6.09 7.05
N PHE A 84 1.60 5.18 6.62
CA PHE A 84 1.43 4.80 5.22
C PHE A 84 0.10 5.27 4.60
N LEU A 85 -0.75 5.96 5.35
CA LEU A 85 -2.06 6.40 4.88
C LEU A 85 -2.01 7.35 3.67
N ALA A 86 -0.98 8.18 3.59
CA ALA A 86 -0.78 9.11 2.47
C ALA A 86 -0.06 8.46 1.26
N ARG A 87 0.32 7.18 1.34
CA ARG A 87 1.09 6.51 0.29
C ARG A 87 0.17 6.00 -0.82
N THR A 88 0.35 6.55 -2.03
CA THR A 88 -0.38 6.17 -3.25
C THR A 88 0.61 5.78 -4.34
N LEU A 89 0.19 5.01 -5.35
CA LEU A 89 1.06 4.71 -6.50
C LEU A 89 1.41 5.98 -7.26
N GLY A 90 0.46 6.90 -7.44
CA GLY A 90 0.71 8.19 -8.08
C GLY A 90 1.66 9.12 -7.30
N GLY A 91 1.77 8.94 -5.99
CA GLY A 91 2.71 9.66 -5.14
C GLY A 91 4.09 9.00 -5.01
N TYR A 92 4.30 7.84 -5.63
CA TYR A 92 5.58 7.15 -5.60
C TYR A 92 6.59 7.84 -6.51
N ARG A 93 7.74 8.20 -5.96
CA ARG A 93 8.85 8.76 -6.74
C ARG A 93 9.91 7.69 -6.95
N ALA A 94 10.13 7.31 -8.20
CA ALA A 94 11.16 6.36 -8.59
C ALA A 94 12.47 7.11 -8.88
N TYR A 95 13.53 6.76 -8.19
CA TYR A 95 14.86 7.37 -8.34
C TYR A 95 15.84 6.44 -9.08
N SER A 96 15.43 5.20 -9.35
CA SER A 96 16.23 4.22 -10.09
C SER A 96 15.39 3.51 -11.15
N PRO A 97 16.03 2.95 -12.21
CA PRO A 97 15.33 2.14 -13.20
C PRO A 97 14.63 0.90 -12.58
N ALA A 98 15.19 0.33 -11.52
CA ALA A 98 14.58 -0.80 -10.81
C ALA A 98 13.27 -0.37 -10.12
N GLN A 99 13.26 0.77 -9.43
CA GLN A 99 12.06 1.34 -8.81
C GLN A 99 11.00 1.70 -9.87
N GLN A 100 11.42 2.25 -11.02
CA GLN A 100 10.51 2.56 -12.12
C GLN A 100 9.83 1.29 -12.65
N ARG A 101 10.57 0.21 -12.91
CA ARG A 101 9.99 -1.07 -13.32
C ARG A 101 9.02 -1.64 -12.29
N SER A 102 9.36 -1.54 -11.01
CA SER A 102 8.51 -2.00 -9.90
C SER A 102 7.22 -1.21 -9.82
N LEU A 103 7.27 0.12 -9.98
CA LEU A 103 6.07 0.97 -10.04
C LEU A 103 5.18 0.60 -11.23
N LEU A 104 5.75 0.45 -12.43
CA LEU A 104 5.00 0.06 -13.63
C LEU A 104 4.34 -1.30 -13.45
N ARG A 105 5.05 -2.28 -12.86
CA ARG A 105 4.50 -3.62 -12.61
C ARG A 105 3.39 -3.58 -11.56
N ALA A 106 3.55 -2.76 -10.49
CA ALA A 106 2.52 -2.54 -9.47
C ALA A 106 1.25 -1.92 -10.05
N SER A 107 1.39 -0.88 -10.89
CA SER A 107 0.25 -0.21 -11.56
C SER A 107 -0.46 -1.18 -12.49
N ARG A 108 0.28 -1.91 -13.33
CA ARG A 108 -0.28 -2.93 -14.21
C ARG A 108 -1.04 -4.02 -13.44
N PHE A 109 -0.48 -4.49 -12.32
CA PHE A 109 -1.16 -5.46 -11.46
C PHE A 109 -2.52 -4.94 -11.00
N VAL A 110 -2.60 -3.68 -10.54
CA VAL A 110 -3.89 -3.08 -10.11
C VAL A 110 -4.86 -2.98 -11.28
N ASP A 111 -4.40 -2.56 -12.45
CA ASP A 111 -5.26 -2.40 -13.63
C ASP A 111 -5.81 -3.73 -14.15
N GLU A 112 -4.99 -4.76 -14.20
CA GLU A 112 -5.32 -6.10 -14.67
C GLU A 112 -6.05 -6.96 -13.63
N PHE A 113 -6.07 -6.54 -12.36
CA PHE A 113 -6.66 -7.32 -11.27
C PHE A 113 -8.16 -7.55 -11.48
N VAL A 114 -8.57 -8.81 -11.45
CA VAL A 114 -9.98 -9.22 -11.53
C VAL A 114 -10.40 -9.85 -10.20
N PRO A 115 -11.30 -9.20 -9.43
CA PRO A 115 -11.79 -9.77 -8.17
C PRO A 115 -12.40 -11.15 -8.36
N GLY A 116 -12.02 -12.12 -7.51
CA GLY A 116 -12.54 -13.48 -7.57
C GLY A 116 -11.89 -14.40 -8.61
N ALA A 117 -11.08 -13.90 -9.53
CA ALA A 117 -10.36 -14.75 -10.46
C ALA A 117 -9.26 -15.55 -9.75
N SER A 118 -9.14 -16.85 -10.05
CA SER A 118 -8.06 -17.71 -9.58
C SER A 118 -6.82 -17.57 -10.46
N GLY A 119 -5.65 -17.94 -9.93
CA GLY A 119 -4.41 -18.02 -10.70
C GLY A 119 -3.73 -16.68 -11.01
N GLN A 120 -4.19 -15.58 -10.43
CA GLN A 120 -3.50 -14.30 -10.56
C GLN A 120 -2.16 -14.35 -9.82
N ARG A 121 -1.07 -14.11 -10.54
CA ARG A 121 0.27 -14.09 -9.93
C ARG A 121 0.40 -12.91 -8.97
N ALA A 122 0.96 -13.17 -7.82
CA ALA A 122 1.25 -12.16 -6.80
C ALA A 122 2.50 -11.34 -7.15
N LEU A 123 2.83 -10.32 -6.35
CA LEU A 123 4.08 -9.56 -6.46
C LEU A 123 4.90 -9.69 -5.18
N LEU A 124 6.20 -9.91 -5.33
CA LEU A 124 7.17 -9.88 -4.25
C LEU A 124 8.22 -8.80 -4.54
N PHE A 125 8.26 -7.76 -3.72
CA PHE A 125 9.23 -6.68 -3.80
C PHE A 125 10.45 -6.99 -2.92
N CYS A 126 11.61 -7.11 -3.54
CA CYS A 126 12.90 -7.34 -2.90
C CYS A 126 13.75 -6.06 -2.96
N GLY A 127 14.40 -5.67 -1.87
CA GLY A 127 15.24 -4.48 -1.90
C GLY A 127 15.71 -4.04 -0.51
N PRO A 128 16.75 -3.20 -0.40
CA PRO A 128 17.22 -2.66 0.88
C PRO A 128 16.12 -1.91 1.63
N PRO A 129 16.25 -1.70 2.94
CA PRO A 129 15.38 -0.81 3.69
C PRO A 129 15.30 0.58 3.02
N GLY A 130 14.17 1.28 3.18
CA GLY A 130 14.00 2.66 2.70
C GLY A 130 13.74 2.84 1.20
N THR A 131 13.87 1.80 0.36
CA THR A 131 13.70 1.88 -1.11
C THR A 131 12.26 2.02 -1.60
N GLY A 132 11.26 2.01 -0.69
CA GLY A 132 9.86 2.28 -1.04
C GLY A 132 8.98 1.06 -1.26
N LYS A 133 9.40 -0.15 -0.88
CA LYS A 133 8.59 -1.38 -1.00
C LYS A 133 7.23 -1.29 -0.32
N THR A 134 7.22 -0.86 0.95
CA THR A 134 5.99 -0.67 1.72
C THR A 134 5.09 0.41 1.12
N HIS A 135 5.67 1.45 0.50
CA HIS A 135 4.91 2.45 -0.26
C HIS A 135 4.16 1.81 -1.43
N LEU A 136 4.83 0.96 -2.21
CA LEU A 136 4.20 0.24 -3.32
C LEU A 136 3.07 -0.67 -2.81
N LEU A 137 3.32 -1.48 -1.76
CA LEU A 137 2.30 -2.34 -1.15
C LEU A 137 1.06 -1.56 -0.71
N SER A 138 1.27 -0.47 0.04
CA SER A 138 0.19 0.36 0.57
C SER A 138 -0.59 1.06 -0.55
N GLY A 139 0.11 1.59 -1.56
CA GLY A 139 -0.50 2.22 -2.74
C GLY A 139 -1.34 1.24 -3.53
N MET A 140 -0.83 0.03 -3.78
CA MET A 140 -1.58 -1.03 -4.47
C MET A 140 -2.85 -1.42 -3.73
N LEU A 141 -2.77 -1.69 -2.42
CA LEU A 141 -3.94 -2.02 -1.61
C LEU A 141 -5.01 -0.94 -1.65
N ARG A 142 -4.59 0.34 -1.51
CA ARG A 142 -5.53 1.47 -1.60
C ARG A 142 -6.25 1.51 -2.94
N GLU A 143 -5.53 1.38 -4.04
CA GLU A 143 -6.13 1.43 -5.38
C GLU A 143 -7.03 0.22 -5.64
N LEU A 144 -6.63 -0.98 -5.23
CA LEU A 144 -7.46 -2.18 -5.34
C LEU A 144 -8.77 -2.02 -4.56
N ALA A 145 -8.72 -1.53 -3.31
CA ALA A 145 -9.92 -1.29 -2.52
C ALA A 145 -10.80 -0.17 -3.12
N ALA A 146 -10.17 0.96 -3.51
CA ALA A 146 -10.88 2.14 -3.97
C ALA A 146 -11.47 1.98 -5.38
N ARG A 147 -10.75 1.32 -6.31
CA ARG A 147 -11.11 1.23 -7.73
C ARG A 147 -11.79 -0.09 -8.09
N LYS A 148 -11.39 -1.19 -7.46
CA LYS A 148 -11.85 -2.55 -7.79
C LYS A 148 -12.80 -3.15 -6.74
N GLY A 149 -13.03 -2.46 -5.61
CA GLY A 149 -13.89 -2.97 -4.54
C GLY A 149 -13.34 -4.21 -3.82
N VAL A 150 -12.03 -4.37 -3.82
CA VAL A 150 -11.31 -5.53 -3.28
C VAL A 150 -11.22 -5.44 -1.77
N ARG A 151 -11.49 -6.53 -1.06
CA ARG A 151 -11.20 -6.67 0.36
C ARG A 151 -9.71 -6.97 0.53
N GLY A 152 -8.95 -5.94 0.83
CA GLY A 152 -7.53 -6.05 1.12
C GLY A 152 -7.24 -6.03 2.62
N ARG A 153 -6.03 -6.48 2.99
CA ARG A 153 -5.51 -6.34 4.35
C ARG A 153 -4.00 -6.23 4.32
N TYR A 154 -3.47 -5.33 5.14
CA TYR A 154 -2.04 -5.15 5.35
C TYR A 154 -1.65 -5.70 6.72
N GLU A 155 -0.58 -6.47 6.78
CA GLU A 155 0.00 -6.98 8.01
C GLU A 155 1.52 -6.78 8.01
N GLU A 156 2.07 -6.40 9.16
CA GLU A 156 3.50 -6.47 9.43
C GLU A 156 3.81 -7.85 10.00
N PHE A 157 4.72 -8.59 9.37
CA PHE A 157 4.95 -10.00 9.70
C PHE A 157 5.34 -10.22 11.17
N PHE A 158 6.22 -9.38 11.72
CA PHE A 158 6.63 -9.53 13.12
C PHE A 158 5.48 -9.29 14.09
N LEU A 159 4.63 -8.31 13.83
CA LEU A 159 3.44 -8.07 14.65
C LEU A 159 2.46 -9.23 14.54
N LEU A 160 2.24 -9.74 13.32
CA LEU A 160 1.40 -10.90 13.10
C LEU A 160 1.90 -12.14 13.86
N LEU A 161 3.22 -12.37 13.87
CA LEU A 161 3.79 -13.49 14.66
C LEU A 161 3.63 -13.28 16.16
N SER A 162 3.79 -12.06 16.66
CA SER A 162 3.55 -11.74 18.08
C SER A 162 2.10 -12.00 18.44
N ASP A 163 1.17 -11.49 17.65
CA ASP A 163 -0.27 -11.69 17.87
C ASP A 163 -0.66 -13.18 17.87
N ILE A 164 -0.06 -13.98 16.97
CA ILE A 164 -0.29 -15.43 16.93
C ILE A 164 0.24 -16.11 18.22
N ARG A 165 1.44 -15.75 18.69
CA ARG A 165 2.01 -16.30 19.92
C ARG A 165 1.17 -15.92 21.15
N ASP A 166 0.75 -14.67 21.23
CA ASP A 166 -0.12 -14.18 22.31
C ASP A 166 -1.50 -14.85 22.27
N GLY A 167 -2.01 -15.15 21.07
CA GLY A 167 -3.23 -15.92 20.88
C GLY A 167 -3.12 -17.35 21.43
N PHE A 168 -2.00 -18.03 21.18
CA PHE A 168 -1.74 -19.36 21.73
C PHE A 168 -1.72 -19.35 23.27
N SER A 169 -1.11 -18.35 23.89
CA SER A 169 -1.09 -18.21 25.35
C SER A 169 -2.49 -18.01 25.95
N ARG A 170 -3.45 -17.51 25.16
CA ARG A 170 -4.87 -17.32 25.51
C ARG A 170 -5.76 -18.50 25.11
N GLY A 171 -5.19 -19.61 24.60
CA GLY A 171 -5.93 -20.80 24.17
C GLY A 171 -6.62 -20.69 22.82
N LEU A 172 -6.32 -19.64 22.03
CA LEU A 172 -6.86 -19.51 20.68
C LEU A 172 -6.09 -20.41 19.70
N SER A 173 -6.81 -21.06 18.79
CA SER A 173 -6.17 -21.87 17.75
C SER A 173 -5.57 -21.02 16.65
N SER A 174 -4.50 -21.52 15.99
CA SER A 174 -3.93 -20.87 14.79
C SER A 174 -4.96 -20.61 13.72
N ARG A 175 -5.99 -21.46 13.64
CA ARG A 175 -7.06 -21.36 12.65
C ARG A 175 -7.91 -20.08 12.87
N GLU A 176 -8.26 -19.78 14.11
CA GLU A 176 -9.04 -18.57 14.45
C GLU A 176 -8.29 -17.30 14.11
N TRP A 177 -6.98 -17.26 14.31
CA TRP A 177 -6.14 -16.12 13.95
C TRP A 177 -5.93 -15.97 12.45
N LEU A 178 -5.76 -17.07 11.73
CA LEU A 178 -5.47 -17.06 10.30
C LEU A 178 -6.75 -16.91 9.44
N GLU A 179 -7.93 -17.25 9.96
CA GLU A 179 -9.16 -17.20 9.18
C GLU A 179 -9.47 -15.80 8.61
N PRO A 180 -9.34 -14.70 9.35
CA PRO A 180 -9.54 -13.35 8.79
C PRO A 180 -8.56 -13.01 7.66
N LEU A 181 -7.33 -13.56 7.69
CA LEU A 181 -6.34 -13.36 6.64
C LEU A 181 -6.64 -14.22 5.40
N ARG A 182 -7.29 -15.37 5.58
CA ARG A 182 -7.69 -16.25 4.49
C ARG A 182 -8.89 -15.73 3.70
N GLN A 183 -9.76 -14.95 4.35
CA GLN A 183 -11.01 -14.47 3.74
C GLN A 183 -10.83 -13.23 2.88
N VAL A 184 -9.76 -12.44 3.05
CA VAL A 184 -9.52 -11.26 2.21
C VAL A 184 -9.12 -11.67 0.79
N ASP A 185 -9.50 -10.85 -0.19
CA ASP A 185 -9.20 -11.10 -1.59
C ASP A 185 -7.70 -10.89 -1.86
N VAL A 186 -7.09 -9.86 -1.28
CA VAL A 186 -5.65 -9.56 -1.38
C VAL A 186 -5.07 -9.32 0.02
N LEU A 187 -3.99 -10.03 0.33
CA LEU A 187 -3.22 -9.83 1.55
C LEU A 187 -1.87 -9.19 1.19
N ALA A 188 -1.50 -8.11 1.85
CA ALA A 188 -0.15 -7.58 1.80
C ALA A 188 0.58 -7.88 3.12
N ILE A 189 1.76 -8.51 3.01
CA ILE A 189 2.62 -8.83 4.15
C ILE A 189 3.96 -8.13 3.93
N ASP A 190 4.30 -7.24 4.85
CA ASP A 190 5.61 -6.61 4.91
C ASP A 190 6.51 -7.45 5.79
N GLU A 191 7.66 -7.90 5.23
CA GLU A 191 8.63 -8.83 5.85
C GLU A 191 8.22 -10.30 6.01
N ILE A 192 7.68 -10.94 4.97
CA ILE A 192 7.55 -12.38 4.61
C ILE A 192 6.88 -13.37 5.60
N LEU A 193 5.87 -14.14 5.13
CA LEU A 193 5.89 -15.58 4.85
C LEU A 193 4.58 -16.16 4.27
N SER A 194 4.70 -17.26 3.52
CA SER A 194 3.66 -17.88 2.70
C SER A 194 2.68 -18.77 3.49
N VAL A 195 1.46 -18.32 3.71
CA VAL A 195 0.38 -19.18 4.25
C VAL A 195 -0.78 -19.36 3.25
N ARG A 196 -0.82 -18.60 2.15
CA ARG A 196 -1.97 -18.56 1.23
C ARG A 196 -1.76 -19.33 -0.09
N TYR A 197 -0.66 -20.04 -0.22
CA TYR A 197 -0.31 -20.80 -1.43
C TYR A 197 -1.43 -21.72 -1.93
N ASN A 198 -2.01 -22.51 -1.03
CA ASN A 198 -3.00 -23.52 -1.41
C ASN A 198 -4.38 -22.95 -1.80
N ALA A 199 -4.64 -21.68 -1.52
CA ALA A 199 -5.92 -21.03 -1.80
C ALA A 199 -5.94 -20.27 -3.14
N GLY A 200 -4.81 -20.22 -3.87
CA GLY A 200 -4.68 -19.51 -5.16
C GLY A 200 -4.99 -18.01 -5.08
N ARG A 201 -4.98 -17.43 -3.87
CA ARG A 201 -5.28 -16.00 -3.65
C ARG A 201 -4.01 -15.17 -3.70
N PRO A 202 -3.98 -14.06 -4.45
CA PRO A 202 -2.80 -13.23 -4.58
C PRO A 202 -2.38 -12.64 -3.23
N THR A 203 -1.07 -12.72 -2.97
CA THR A 203 -0.44 -12.16 -1.78
C THR A 203 0.66 -11.21 -2.21
N LEU A 204 0.53 -9.92 -1.88
CA LEU A 204 1.56 -8.93 -2.12
C LEU A 204 2.60 -9.03 -0.99
N LEU A 205 3.87 -9.11 -1.35
CA LEU A 205 4.94 -9.33 -0.40
C LEU A 205 6.04 -8.28 -0.55
N ALA A 206 6.70 -7.93 0.55
CA ALA A 206 7.95 -7.18 0.54
C ALA A 206 8.99 -7.87 1.42
N THR A 207 10.26 -7.70 1.08
CA THR A 207 11.37 -8.24 1.86
C THR A 207 12.61 -7.37 1.76
N ASN A 208 13.42 -7.40 2.82
CA ASN A 208 14.73 -6.77 2.84
C ASN A 208 15.86 -7.71 2.42
N TYR A 209 15.55 -8.95 2.03
CA TYR A 209 16.54 -9.90 1.54
C TYR A 209 16.66 -9.81 0.02
N PRO A 210 17.91 -9.77 -0.54
CA PRO A 210 18.15 -9.82 -1.97
C PRO A 210 17.74 -11.18 -2.53
N ARG A 211 17.41 -11.20 -3.81
CA ARG A 211 17.34 -12.45 -4.55
C ARG A 211 18.75 -12.99 -4.77
N PRO A 212 18.95 -14.31 -4.87
CA PRO A 212 20.22 -14.87 -5.30
C PRO A 212 20.69 -14.22 -6.63
N GLY A 213 21.93 -13.77 -6.67
CA GLY A 213 22.54 -13.13 -7.87
C GLY A 213 22.12 -11.68 -8.13
N THR A 214 21.48 -10.99 -7.18
CA THR A 214 21.22 -9.55 -7.31
C THR A 214 22.52 -8.76 -7.09
N VAL A 215 23.06 -8.19 -8.18
CA VAL A 215 24.30 -7.41 -8.16
C VAL A 215 24.10 -6.10 -7.40
N GLY A 216 25.09 -5.71 -6.58
CA GLY A 216 25.13 -4.44 -5.87
C GLY A 216 24.47 -4.46 -4.48
N TRP A 217 23.97 -5.62 -4.04
CA TRP A 217 23.39 -5.79 -2.70
C TRP A 217 23.86 -7.10 -2.01
N GLU A 218 25.02 -7.57 -2.42
CA GLU A 218 25.54 -8.86 -1.99
C GLU A 218 26.34 -8.78 -0.69
N PHE A 219 26.72 -7.55 -0.27
CA PHE A 219 27.60 -7.35 0.87
C PHE A 219 26.96 -6.42 1.91
N LYS A 220 27.13 -6.77 3.18
CA LYS A 220 26.90 -5.86 4.29
C LYS A 220 28.01 -4.81 4.36
N ALA A 221 27.78 -3.73 5.11
CA ALA A 221 28.76 -2.68 5.31
C ALA A 221 30.11 -3.19 5.91
N ASP A 222 30.09 -4.36 6.55
CA ASP A 222 31.27 -5.04 7.11
C ASP A 222 31.99 -5.96 6.09
N GLY A 223 31.59 -5.96 4.84
CA GLY A 223 32.18 -6.78 3.78
C GLY A 223 31.73 -8.25 3.77
N GLN A 224 30.86 -8.65 4.70
CA GLN A 224 30.29 -10.00 4.69
C GLN A 224 29.18 -10.13 3.65
N SER A 225 29.06 -11.31 3.03
CA SER A 225 27.97 -11.61 2.12
C SER A 225 26.62 -11.45 2.84
N ALA A 226 25.73 -10.65 2.25
CA ALA A 226 24.39 -10.51 2.77
C ALA A 226 23.61 -11.82 2.56
N GLU A 227 22.94 -12.28 3.60
CA GLU A 227 22.00 -13.41 3.49
C GLU A 227 20.96 -13.08 2.42
N ASN A 228 20.80 -13.95 1.44
CA ASN A 228 19.79 -13.79 0.39
C ASN A 228 18.46 -14.43 0.78
N LEU A 229 17.41 -14.15 -0.03
CA LEU A 229 16.06 -14.62 0.25
C LEU A 229 15.97 -16.16 0.32
N GLU A 230 16.66 -16.88 -0.57
CA GLU A 230 16.66 -18.35 -0.57
C GLU A 230 17.29 -18.92 0.69
N GLN A 231 18.43 -18.37 1.12
CA GLN A 231 19.10 -18.75 2.36
C GLN A 231 18.19 -18.50 3.59
N ARG A 232 17.43 -17.38 3.56
CA ARG A 232 16.56 -17.00 4.67
C ARG A 232 15.34 -17.88 4.82
N VAL A 233 14.65 -18.21 3.71
CA VAL A 233 13.39 -18.96 3.75
C VAL A 233 13.56 -20.45 3.45
N GLY A 234 14.74 -20.84 2.97
CA GLY A 234 15.05 -22.18 2.50
C GLY A 234 14.55 -22.46 1.07
N PRO A 235 15.18 -23.42 0.38
CA PRO A 235 14.95 -23.68 -1.05
C PRO A 235 13.50 -24.08 -1.36
N ARG A 236 12.85 -24.81 -0.45
CA ARG A 236 11.47 -25.26 -0.64
C ARG A 236 10.48 -24.08 -0.67
N ILE A 237 10.62 -23.11 0.24
CA ILE A 237 9.74 -21.94 0.28
C ILE A 237 10.10 -21.00 -0.87
N TYR A 238 11.38 -20.83 -1.15
CA TYR A 238 11.86 -20.00 -2.26
C TYR A 238 11.30 -20.46 -3.61
N SER A 239 11.32 -21.77 -3.89
CA SER A 239 10.71 -22.35 -5.09
C SER A 239 9.22 -22.00 -5.20
N ARG A 240 8.47 -22.10 -4.10
CA ARG A 240 7.05 -21.72 -4.08
C ARG A 240 6.81 -20.23 -4.32
N LEU A 241 7.68 -19.35 -3.80
CA LEU A 241 7.59 -17.92 -4.07
C LEU A 241 7.79 -17.63 -5.56
N HIS A 242 8.69 -18.32 -6.24
CA HIS A 242 8.87 -18.23 -7.69
C HIS A 242 7.66 -18.69 -8.49
N GLU A 243 6.96 -19.72 -8.01
CA GLU A 243 5.75 -20.22 -8.64
C GLU A 243 4.59 -19.23 -8.52
N MET A 244 4.39 -18.62 -7.34
CA MET A 244 3.24 -17.76 -7.02
C MET A 244 3.45 -16.28 -7.36
N CYS A 245 4.68 -15.78 -7.36
CA CYS A 245 4.98 -14.35 -7.41
C CYS A 245 5.85 -13.96 -8.60
N ASP A 246 5.63 -12.75 -9.09
CA ASP A 246 6.63 -12.06 -9.87
C ASP A 246 7.56 -11.32 -8.89
N LEU A 247 8.85 -11.66 -8.93
CA LEU A 247 9.87 -11.07 -8.05
C LEU A 247 10.40 -9.78 -8.65
N MET A 248 10.25 -8.68 -7.92
CA MET A 248 10.62 -7.34 -8.37
C MET A 248 11.71 -6.76 -7.46
N ASP A 249 12.83 -6.36 -8.06
CA ASP A 249 13.89 -5.65 -7.33
C ASP A 249 13.53 -4.17 -7.19
N VAL A 250 13.55 -3.67 -5.96
CA VAL A 250 13.36 -2.25 -5.61
C VAL A 250 14.69 -1.74 -5.06
N LEU A 251 15.65 -1.54 -5.96
CA LEU A 251 17.00 -1.11 -5.63
C LEU A 251 17.12 0.42 -5.70
N GLY A 252 17.94 0.99 -4.82
CA GLY A 252 18.20 2.42 -4.73
C GLY A 252 18.61 2.80 -3.32
N ASP A 253 18.89 4.10 -3.11
CA ASP A 253 19.27 4.66 -1.83
C ASP A 253 18.12 4.63 -0.82
N ASP A 254 18.45 4.63 0.47
CA ASP A 254 17.45 4.81 1.52
C ASP A 254 16.86 6.23 1.44
N GLN A 255 15.62 6.31 1.02
CA GLN A 255 14.91 7.57 0.85
C GLN A 255 14.66 8.31 2.17
N ARG A 256 14.78 7.65 3.30
CA ARG A 256 14.66 8.28 4.62
C ARG A 256 15.92 9.08 4.93
N GLU A 257 17.10 8.54 4.61
CA GLU A 257 18.39 9.23 4.76
C GLU A 257 18.45 10.42 3.81
N VAL A 258 18.14 10.22 2.53
CA VAL A 258 18.11 11.31 1.53
C VAL A 258 17.18 12.45 1.95
N GLN A 259 16.00 12.14 2.50
CA GLN A 259 15.06 13.16 2.98
C GLN A 259 15.55 13.84 4.27
N HIS A 260 16.22 13.13 5.16
CA HIS A 260 16.80 13.67 6.36
C HIS A 260 17.90 14.68 6.02
N ASP A 261 18.84 14.31 5.14
CA ASP A 261 19.95 15.16 4.71
C ASP A 261 19.44 16.42 4.00
N ALA A 262 18.43 16.28 3.14
CA ALA A 262 17.78 17.40 2.48
C ALA A 262 17.08 18.36 3.46
N ARG A 263 16.52 17.85 4.57
CA ARG A 263 15.96 18.70 5.64
C ARG A 263 17.06 19.45 6.39
N GLN A 264 18.10 18.76 6.83
CA GLN A 264 19.22 19.38 7.53
C GLN A 264 19.90 20.48 6.69
N ALA A 265 20.06 20.24 5.38
CA ALA A 265 20.61 21.23 4.47
C ALA A 265 19.72 22.49 4.37
N ARG A 266 18.40 22.33 4.34
CA ARG A 266 17.44 23.45 4.33
C ARG A 266 17.47 24.23 5.64
N ASP A 267 17.48 23.55 6.78
CA ASP A 267 17.50 24.17 8.10
C ASP A 267 18.81 24.95 8.31
N SER A 268 19.94 24.38 7.88
CA SER A 268 21.24 25.05 7.91
C SER A 268 21.29 26.30 7.02
N ALA A 269 20.67 26.25 5.83
CA ALA A 269 20.58 27.39 4.92
C ALA A 269 19.67 28.50 5.49
N ALA A 270 18.56 28.15 6.14
CA ALA A 270 17.66 29.09 6.80
C ALA A 270 18.35 29.80 7.97
N ASP A 271 19.11 29.06 8.80
CA ASP A 271 19.90 29.62 9.91
C ASP A 271 21.00 30.54 9.42
N ALA A 272 21.68 30.22 8.34
CA ALA A 272 22.71 31.09 7.74
C ALA A 272 22.10 32.41 7.22
N SER A 273 20.93 32.35 6.59
CA SER A 273 20.19 33.52 6.12
C SER A 273 19.72 34.42 7.27
N ALA A 274 19.28 33.83 8.38
CA ALA A 274 18.83 34.57 9.57
C ALA A 274 19.98 35.30 10.29
N ARG A 275 21.18 34.74 10.25
CA ARG A 275 22.39 35.38 10.84
C ARG A 275 22.96 36.52 9.98
N GLY A 276 22.75 36.48 8.64
CA GLY A 276 23.23 37.50 7.71
C GLY A 276 22.44 38.82 7.73
N THR A 277 21.29 38.88 8.37
CA THR A 277 20.39 40.05 8.39
C THR A 277 20.46 40.89 9.66
N ARG A 278 21.47 40.72 10.50
CA ARG A 278 21.67 41.60 11.66
C ARG A 278 22.30 42.94 11.19
N PRO A 279 21.58 44.07 11.21
CA PRO A 279 22.17 45.34 10.89
C PRO A 279 23.22 45.71 11.97
N ALA A 280 24.38 46.16 11.54
CA ALA A 280 25.41 46.72 12.42
C ALA A 280 24.75 47.87 13.20
N ARG A 281 24.72 47.78 14.53
CA ARG A 281 24.34 48.90 15.39
C ARG A 281 25.48 49.88 15.35
N SER A 282 25.23 51.03 14.74
CA SER A 282 26.01 52.25 14.88
C SER A 282 25.70 52.93 16.22
#